data_f9b37b5ed9f58da70accf1b0cab01ea2
#
_entry.id   f9b37b5ed9f58da70accf1b0cab01ea2
#
_cell.length_a   1.000
_cell.length_b   1.000
_cell.length_c   1.000
_cell.angle_alpha   90.00
_cell.angle_beta   90.00
_cell.angle_gamma   90.00
#
_symmetry.space_group_name_H-M   'P 1'
#
loop_
_entity.id
_entity.type
_entity.pdbx_description
1 polymer ?
#
loop_
_entity_poly.entity_id
_entity_poly.type
_entity_poly.pdbx_seq_one_letter_code
_entity_poly.pdbx_strand_id
1 'polypeptide(L)'
;MGAKDVREKHLFSKNDVFSSVWNELDGDGDVQTPGTVWLEPENLLEVSPEIAQILDEHELHRFRDIFKLYKDDFGLSVALFGLENQTDSDKRMAARVMLYDALGYYAQVEELKPGKKVVPIFTRVLYFGYNTKWSAPRKLSELCVVPSKLASRFQDYHIEVIELAWLSDEQIERLTGDLKVLAVFLRKMRLKQLNDWPKLKITYVPEVLGLLHEITGHERFKQEKCNFANLQRSMTMCDLFEKHDSALIEEGKKLGLDEGKKLGLDEGEKLGLAKGKKLGLDEGKKLGLDEGKTEMASSIARNLIAMRMPEDDIAKATGLSIDQVQALAVG
;
A
#
# COMPACT_ATOMS: atom_id res chain seq x y z
N MET A 1 -8.80 18.15 2.23
CA MET A 1 -8.20 17.37 3.35
C MET A 1 -9.17 16.28 3.75
N GLY A 2 -8.76 15.01 3.65
CA GLY A 2 -9.57 13.91 4.14
C GLY A 2 -9.53 13.85 5.68
N ALA A 3 -10.54 13.22 6.30
CA ALA A 3 -10.55 12.99 7.75
C ALA A 3 -9.30 12.23 8.26
N LYS A 4 -8.65 11.50 7.38
CA LYS A 4 -7.39 10.77 7.56
C LYS A 4 -6.22 11.70 7.88
N ASP A 5 -6.00 12.73 7.04
CA ASP A 5 -4.88 13.69 7.21
C ASP A 5 -4.93 14.43 8.54
N VAL A 6 -6.13 14.73 9.06
CA VAL A 6 -6.30 15.50 10.30
C VAL A 6 -5.89 14.68 11.53
N ARG A 7 -6.15 13.36 11.53
CA ARG A 7 -5.88 12.49 12.69
C ARG A 7 -4.44 12.03 12.78
N GLU A 8 -3.81 11.75 11.63
CA GLU A 8 -2.39 11.47 11.56
C GLU A 8 -1.58 12.65 12.09
N LYS A 9 -1.98 13.88 11.71
CA LYS A 9 -1.38 15.12 12.23
C LYS A 9 -1.51 15.25 13.75
N HIS A 10 -2.63 14.82 14.35
CA HIS A 10 -2.91 15.04 15.76
C HIS A 10 -1.94 14.30 16.71
N LEU A 11 -1.57 13.04 16.42
CA LEU A 11 -0.64 12.31 17.27
C LEU A 11 0.79 12.86 17.14
N PHE A 12 1.27 13.00 15.91
CA PHE A 12 2.64 13.48 15.65
C PHE A 12 2.81 15.01 15.84
N SER A 13 1.74 15.75 16.11
CA SER A 13 1.85 17.13 16.59
C SER A 13 2.27 17.22 18.06
N LYS A 14 2.14 16.14 18.84
CA LYS A 14 2.66 16.08 20.21
C LYS A 14 4.19 16.10 20.18
N ASN A 15 4.80 17.03 20.93
CA ASN A 15 6.23 17.27 20.84
C ASN A 15 7.09 16.07 21.23
N ASP A 16 6.67 15.29 22.22
CA ASP A 16 7.33 14.07 22.67
C ASP A 16 7.27 12.95 21.60
N VAL A 17 6.11 12.78 20.93
CA VAL A 17 5.97 11.82 19.81
C VAL A 17 6.75 12.29 18.59
N PHE A 18 6.71 13.59 18.29
CA PHE A 18 7.46 14.19 17.19
C PHE A 18 8.97 14.02 17.38
N SER A 19 9.48 14.37 18.57
CA SER A 19 10.91 14.25 18.88
C SER A 19 11.40 12.80 18.87
N SER A 20 10.57 11.83 19.27
CA SER A 20 10.94 10.42 19.24
C SER A 20 11.22 9.90 17.82
N VAL A 21 10.50 10.39 16.79
CA VAL A 21 10.78 10.06 15.38
C VAL A 21 12.19 10.49 14.97
N TRP A 22 12.69 11.60 15.55
CA TRP A 22 14.01 12.14 15.22
C TRP A 22 15.13 11.59 16.09
N ASN A 23 14.83 11.33 17.37
CA ASN A 23 15.82 10.88 18.34
C ASN A 23 16.06 9.36 18.30
N GLU A 24 15.06 8.58 17.92
CA GLU A 24 15.08 7.12 18.03
C GLU A 24 15.32 6.42 16.69
N LEU A 25 15.13 7.12 15.55
CA LEU A 25 15.29 6.59 14.21
C LEU A 25 16.33 7.39 13.44
N ASP A 26 17.27 6.71 12.83
CA ASP A 26 18.26 7.31 11.94
C ASP A 26 17.81 7.26 10.47
N GLY A 27 18.53 7.98 9.59
CA GLY A 27 18.16 8.26 8.21
C GLY A 27 17.82 7.09 7.30
N ASP A 28 18.31 5.91 7.58
CA ASP A 28 17.97 4.68 6.85
C ASP A 28 17.12 3.72 7.69
N GLY A 29 16.45 4.25 8.75
CA GLY A 29 15.70 3.43 9.69
C GLY A 29 16.59 2.74 10.72
N ASP A 30 17.89 3.07 10.77
CA ASP A 30 18.75 2.66 11.86
C ASP A 30 18.35 3.40 13.13
N VAL A 31 18.41 2.70 14.24
CA VAL A 31 18.07 3.26 15.53
C VAL A 31 19.34 3.83 16.15
N GLN A 32 19.31 5.11 16.53
CA GLN A 32 20.42 5.75 17.20
C GLN A 32 20.77 5.07 18.53
N THR A 33 21.98 5.28 19.00
CA THR A 33 22.43 4.76 20.28
C THR A 33 21.52 5.26 21.42
N PRO A 34 20.97 4.38 22.27
CA PRO A 34 20.09 4.80 23.36
C PRO A 34 20.74 5.85 24.25
N GLY A 35 20.04 6.94 24.51
CA GLY A 35 20.48 8.02 25.41
C GLY A 35 21.04 9.27 24.71
N THR A 36 21.06 9.31 23.39
CA THR A 36 21.42 10.53 22.65
C THR A 36 20.13 11.30 22.29
N VAL A 37 19.41 11.78 23.29
CA VAL A 37 18.34 12.76 23.08
C VAL A 37 19.00 14.07 22.68
N TRP A 38 18.76 14.53 21.48
CA TRP A 38 19.27 15.82 20.99
C TRP A 38 18.15 16.80 20.64
N LEU A 39 16.92 16.32 20.53
CA LEU A 39 15.73 17.11 20.22
C LEU A 39 14.78 17.05 21.43
N GLU A 40 14.94 17.97 22.38
CA GLU A 40 14.07 18.03 23.55
C GLU A 40 12.66 18.50 23.15
N PRO A 41 11.60 17.78 23.59
CA PRO A 41 10.21 18.13 23.26
C PRO A 41 9.81 19.56 23.65
N GLU A 42 10.33 20.07 24.78
CA GLU A 42 10.06 21.42 25.29
C GLU A 42 10.66 22.53 24.43
N ASN A 43 11.68 22.22 23.64
CA ASN A 43 12.36 23.14 22.74
C ASN A 43 11.74 23.16 21.33
N LEU A 44 10.71 22.33 21.09
CA LEU A 44 9.94 22.31 19.84
C LEU A 44 8.78 23.30 19.93
N LEU A 45 8.75 24.21 19.00
CA LEU A 45 7.73 25.25 18.88
C LEU A 45 7.02 25.15 17.52
N GLU A 46 5.79 25.61 17.48
CA GLU A 46 5.15 25.87 16.17
C GLU A 46 5.96 26.94 15.42
N VAL A 47 5.92 26.90 14.10
CA VAL A 47 6.57 27.92 13.27
C VAL A 47 5.97 29.29 13.57
N SER A 48 6.78 30.35 13.40
CA SER A 48 6.30 31.70 13.68
C SER A 48 5.06 32.05 12.84
N PRO A 49 4.15 32.92 13.33
CA PRO A 49 2.97 33.34 12.59
C PRO A 49 3.31 33.92 11.20
N GLU A 50 4.43 34.61 11.07
CA GLU A 50 4.88 35.23 9.81
C GLU A 50 5.25 34.14 8.80
N ILE A 51 6.05 33.16 9.20
CA ILE A 51 6.39 32.00 8.36
C ILE A 51 5.12 31.21 8.03
N ALA A 52 4.25 30.98 9.01
CA ALA A 52 2.98 30.28 8.81
C ALA A 52 2.10 31.02 7.79
N GLN A 53 2.03 32.36 7.84
CA GLN A 53 1.27 33.17 6.89
C GLN A 53 1.80 33.02 5.47
N ILE A 54 3.13 33.11 5.26
CA ILE A 54 3.73 32.94 3.92
C ILE A 54 3.47 31.52 3.39
N LEU A 55 3.56 30.52 4.25
CA LEU A 55 3.21 29.14 3.91
C LEU A 55 1.72 28.99 3.55
N ASP A 56 0.84 29.72 4.23
CA ASP A 56 -0.59 29.77 3.96
C ASP A 56 -0.94 30.46 2.63
N GLU A 57 -0.32 31.59 2.33
CA GLU A 57 -0.51 32.32 1.07
C GLU A 57 -0.15 31.45 -0.15
N HIS A 58 0.83 30.56 -0.01
CA HIS A 58 1.19 29.57 -1.01
C HIS A 58 0.43 28.24 -0.89
N GLU A 59 -0.62 28.19 -0.08
CA GLU A 59 -1.43 26.99 0.21
C GLU A 59 -0.63 25.80 0.78
N LEU A 60 0.55 26.03 1.34
CA LEU A 60 1.48 24.99 1.77
C LEU A 60 1.03 24.20 2.98
N HIS A 61 0.28 24.84 3.89
CA HIS A 61 -0.35 24.14 5.01
C HIS A 61 -1.30 23.00 4.57
N ARG A 62 -1.76 23.03 3.30
CA ARG A 62 -2.55 21.93 2.71
C ARG A 62 -1.70 20.72 2.34
N PHE A 63 -0.39 20.90 2.27
CA PHE A 63 0.50 19.89 1.68
C PHE A 63 1.51 19.32 2.67
N ARG A 64 1.87 20.05 3.73
CA ARG A 64 2.79 19.58 4.77
C ARG A 64 2.01 19.16 6.01
N ASP A 65 2.32 17.96 6.53
CA ASP A 65 1.58 17.42 7.67
C ASP A 65 1.96 18.11 8.96
N ILE A 66 3.26 18.17 9.29
CA ILE A 66 3.75 18.78 10.53
C ILE A 66 5.05 19.52 10.25
N PHE A 67 5.19 20.71 10.82
CA PHE A 67 6.38 21.53 10.68
C PHE A 67 6.66 22.28 11.99
N LYS A 68 7.83 22.06 12.60
CA LYS A 68 8.19 22.61 13.90
C LYS A 68 9.55 23.29 13.88
N LEU A 69 9.66 24.36 14.63
CA LEU A 69 10.91 25.07 14.89
C LEU A 69 11.55 24.50 16.16
N TYR A 70 12.79 24.09 16.07
CA TYR A 70 13.60 23.72 17.23
C TYR A 70 14.48 24.88 17.66
N LYS A 71 14.47 25.19 18.96
CA LYS A 71 15.37 26.15 19.59
C LYS A 71 16.31 25.42 20.53
N ASP A 72 17.53 25.94 20.66
CA ASP A 72 18.45 25.45 21.69
C ASP A 72 18.08 25.98 23.10
N ASP A 73 18.80 25.54 24.11
CA ASP A 73 18.58 25.95 25.51
C ASP A 73 18.77 27.46 25.77
N PHE A 74 19.39 28.16 24.83
CA PHE A 74 19.54 29.62 24.85
C PHE A 74 18.41 30.35 24.08
N GLY A 75 17.45 29.61 23.54
CA GLY A 75 16.30 30.12 22.77
C GLY A 75 16.67 30.56 21.35
N LEU A 76 17.84 30.16 20.84
CA LEU A 76 18.23 30.42 19.45
C LEU A 76 17.59 29.39 18.51
N SER A 77 17.04 29.84 17.40
CA SER A 77 16.50 28.96 16.37
C SER A 77 17.63 28.17 15.71
N VAL A 78 17.56 26.83 15.78
CA VAL A 78 18.59 25.90 15.30
C VAL A 78 18.18 25.27 13.97
N ALA A 79 16.96 24.76 13.87
CA ALA A 79 16.47 24.07 12.69
C ALA A 79 14.94 24.07 12.61
N LEU A 80 14.44 23.81 11.41
CA LEU A 80 13.04 23.49 11.15
C LEU A 80 12.93 22.00 10.81
N PHE A 81 11.98 21.31 11.42
CA PHE A 81 11.74 19.90 11.20
C PHE A 81 10.36 19.66 10.59
N GLY A 82 10.32 18.91 9.50
CA GLY A 82 9.10 18.52 8.82
C GLY A 82 8.84 17.02 8.91
N LEU A 83 7.58 16.62 9.05
CA LEU A 83 7.16 15.23 9.02
C LEU A 83 5.99 15.08 8.04
N GLU A 84 6.11 14.12 7.14
CA GLU A 84 5.09 13.74 6.16
C GLU A 84 4.60 12.33 6.47
N ASN A 85 3.31 12.14 6.71
CA ASN A 85 2.71 10.86 7.03
C ASN A 85 2.12 10.21 5.77
N GLN A 86 2.51 8.97 5.46
CA GLN A 86 2.06 8.27 4.27
C GLN A 86 1.64 6.83 4.58
N THR A 87 0.50 6.39 4.07
CA THR A 87 0.06 4.99 4.12
C THR A 87 0.32 4.24 2.82
N ASP A 88 0.44 4.97 1.73
CA ASP A 88 0.72 4.44 0.41
C ASP A 88 1.95 5.12 -0.19
N SER A 89 2.66 4.40 -1.07
CA SER A 89 3.82 4.97 -1.76
C SER A 89 3.39 6.02 -2.79
N ASP A 90 3.79 7.28 -2.60
CA ASP A 90 3.55 8.34 -3.58
C ASP A 90 4.84 8.61 -4.39
N LYS A 91 4.80 8.27 -5.69
CA LYS A 91 5.92 8.50 -6.61
C LYS A 91 6.32 9.97 -6.77
N ARG A 92 5.47 10.91 -6.35
CA ARG A 92 5.75 12.35 -6.39
C ARG A 92 6.44 12.85 -5.12
N MET A 93 6.64 11.98 -4.10
CA MET A 93 7.05 12.41 -2.76
C MET A 93 8.37 13.17 -2.77
N ALA A 94 9.39 12.71 -3.50
CA ALA A 94 10.67 13.42 -3.58
C ALA A 94 10.51 14.87 -4.11
N ALA A 95 9.70 15.06 -5.14
CA ALA A 95 9.42 16.39 -5.68
C ALA A 95 8.53 17.23 -4.73
N ARG A 96 7.58 16.60 -4.03
CA ARG A 96 6.73 17.29 -3.03
C ARG A 96 7.55 17.81 -1.86
N VAL A 97 8.37 16.96 -1.25
CA VAL A 97 9.21 17.36 -0.10
C VAL A 97 10.20 18.44 -0.53
N MET A 98 10.83 18.30 -1.69
CA MET A 98 11.70 19.33 -2.25
C MET A 98 10.98 20.70 -2.37
N LEU A 99 9.75 20.69 -2.88
CA LEU A 99 8.93 21.92 -2.97
C LEU A 99 8.66 22.52 -1.59
N TYR A 100 8.29 21.68 -0.61
CA TYR A 100 7.96 22.15 0.73
C TYR A 100 9.18 22.75 1.44
N ASP A 101 10.35 22.12 1.30
CA ASP A 101 11.58 22.63 1.87
C ASP A 101 12.01 23.93 1.19
N ALA A 102 11.92 23.99 -0.15
CA ALA A 102 12.23 25.21 -0.91
C ALA A 102 11.36 26.40 -0.46
N LEU A 103 10.06 26.16 -0.26
CA LEU A 103 9.13 27.20 0.19
C LEU A 103 9.34 27.56 1.67
N GLY A 104 9.75 26.60 2.50
CA GLY A 104 10.17 26.87 3.88
C GLY A 104 11.44 27.74 3.94
N TYR A 105 12.41 27.52 3.05
CA TYR A 105 13.57 28.42 2.92
C TYR A 105 13.16 29.79 2.36
N TYR A 106 12.28 29.82 1.36
CA TYR A 106 11.79 31.07 0.78
C TYR A 106 11.11 31.94 1.85
N ALA A 107 10.20 31.36 2.65
CA ALA A 107 9.52 32.07 3.74
C ALA A 107 10.54 32.64 4.77
N GLN A 108 11.59 31.90 5.10
CA GLN A 108 12.63 32.41 5.99
C GLN A 108 13.41 33.58 5.37
N VAL A 109 13.66 33.54 4.05
CA VAL A 109 14.39 34.60 3.34
C VAL A 109 13.56 35.90 3.27
N GLU A 110 12.25 35.81 3.06
CA GLU A 110 11.34 36.99 3.06
C GLU A 110 11.37 37.73 4.41
N GLU A 111 11.47 36.98 5.52
CA GLU A 111 11.52 37.52 6.88
C GLU A 111 12.96 37.79 7.40
N LEU A 112 13.96 37.63 6.53
CA LEU A 112 15.37 37.63 6.93
C LEU A 112 15.85 39.05 7.31
N LYS A 113 16.21 39.24 8.57
CA LYS A 113 16.79 40.50 9.07
C LYS A 113 18.26 40.60 8.70
N PRO A 114 18.77 41.83 8.45
CA PRO A 114 20.19 42.06 8.14
C PRO A 114 21.14 41.37 9.16
N GLY A 115 22.13 40.64 8.65
CA GLY A 115 23.13 39.95 9.47
C GLY A 115 22.65 38.63 10.08
N LYS A 116 21.42 38.19 9.83
CA LYS A 116 20.92 36.87 10.24
C LYS A 116 21.06 35.88 9.08
N LYS A 117 21.05 34.60 9.41
CA LYS A 117 21.01 33.48 8.45
C LYS A 117 19.73 32.69 8.65
N VAL A 118 19.27 32.03 7.59
CA VAL A 118 18.19 31.04 7.67
C VAL A 118 18.67 29.80 8.40
N VAL A 119 17.77 29.09 9.04
CA VAL A 119 18.06 27.81 9.68
C VAL A 119 17.80 26.64 8.70
N PRO A 120 18.53 25.54 8.82
CA PRO A 120 18.32 24.38 7.95
C PRO A 120 16.94 23.76 8.15
N ILE A 121 16.44 23.13 7.10
CA ILE A 121 15.19 22.38 7.12
C ILE A 121 15.52 20.90 6.93
N PHE A 122 14.94 20.05 7.78
CA PHE A 122 15.01 18.61 7.71
C PHE A 122 13.60 18.05 7.60
N THR A 123 13.35 17.17 6.63
CA THR A 123 12.03 16.55 6.43
C THR A 123 12.17 15.04 6.34
N ARG A 124 11.32 14.33 7.11
CA ARG A 124 11.17 12.88 7.07
C ARG A 124 9.81 12.48 6.57
N VAL A 125 9.75 11.37 5.85
CA VAL A 125 8.50 10.71 5.44
C VAL A 125 8.29 9.49 6.34
N LEU A 126 7.20 9.47 7.11
CA LEU A 126 6.84 8.36 7.96
C LEU A 126 5.82 7.48 7.23
N TYR A 127 6.21 6.24 6.93
CA TYR A 127 5.40 5.32 6.15
C TYR A 127 4.75 4.27 7.04
N PHE A 128 3.41 4.22 7.02
CA PHE A 128 2.58 3.31 7.79
C PHE A 128 2.14 2.05 7.03
N GLY A 129 2.52 1.93 5.75
CA GLY A 129 2.17 0.77 4.95
C GLY A 129 2.74 -0.53 5.52
N TYR A 130 1.86 -1.47 5.85
CA TYR A 130 2.25 -2.76 6.42
C TYR A 130 2.09 -3.93 5.43
N ASN A 131 1.34 -3.77 4.35
CA ASN A 131 1.18 -4.81 3.32
C ASN A 131 2.33 -4.82 2.31
N THR A 132 2.85 -3.66 1.95
CA THR A 132 3.92 -3.49 0.97
C THR A 132 4.97 -2.52 1.51
N LYS A 133 6.23 -2.73 1.13
CA LYS A 133 7.30 -1.75 1.38
C LYS A 133 7.10 -0.50 0.55
N TRP A 134 7.76 0.56 0.95
CA TRP A 134 7.87 1.75 0.13
C TRP A 134 8.50 1.40 -1.23
N SER A 135 7.81 1.72 -2.31
CA SER A 135 8.21 1.39 -3.68
C SER A 135 8.37 2.62 -4.58
N ALA A 136 8.08 3.81 -4.06
CA ALA A 136 8.22 5.05 -4.81
C ALA A 136 9.66 5.57 -4.77
N PRO A 137 10.07 6.39 -5.75
CA PRO A 137 11.37 7.03 -5.78
C PRO A 137 11.69 7.81 -4.50
N ARG A 138 12.92 7.63 -4.01
CA ARG A 138 13.46 8.39 -2.86
C ARG A 138 14.37 9.54 -3.29
N LYS A 139 14.72 9.59 -4.57
CA LYS A 139 15.61 10.60 -5.15
C LYS A 139 14.95 11.24 -6.37
N LEU A 140 15.25 12.53 -6.58
CA LEU A 140 14.76 13.23 -7.75
C LEU A 140 15.34 12.64 -9.04
N SER A 141 16.59 12.16 -9.00
CA SER A 141 17.24 11.48 -10.13
C SER A 141 16.50 10.22 -10.59
N GLU A 142 15.78 9.54 -9.71
CA GLU A 142 14.95 8.37 -10.06
C GLU A 142 13.68 8.74 -10.84
N LEU A 143 13.29 10.03 -10.81
CA LEU A 143 12.17 10.59 -11.57
C LEU A 143 12.60 11.20 -12.91
N CYS A 144 13.90 11.40 -13.12
CA CYS A 144 14.47 12.13 -14.25
C CYS A 144 15.32 11.22 -15.14
N VAL A 145 15.32 11.51 -16.44
CA VAL A 145 16.34 10.97 -17.34
C VAL A 145 17.53 11.93 -17.33
N VAL A 146 18.52 11.64 -16.47
CA VAL A 146 19.72 12.49 -16.35
C VAL A 146 20.78 12.04 -17.36
N PRO A 147 21.11 12.85 -18.38
CA PRO A 147 22.16 12.50 -19.33
C PRO A 147 23.51 12.34 -18.62
N SER A 148 24.29 11.32 -18.94
CA SER A 148 25.57 11.01 -18.29
C SER A 148 26.55 12.19 -18.27
N LYS A 149 26.58 13.01 -19.33
CA LYS A 149 27.41 14.22 -19.43
C LYS A 149 27.00 15.33 -18.46
N LEU A 150 25.79 15.29 -17.92
CA LEU A 150 25.24 16.30 -17.00
C LEU A 150 25.10 15.76 -15.59
N ALA A 151 25.37 14.48 -15.35
CA ALA A 151 25.16 13.83 -14.05
C ALA A 151 25.90 14.54 -12.90
N SER A 152 27.13 14.98 -13.13
CA SER A 152 27.95 15.72 -12.14
C SER A 152 27.43 17.13 -11.82
N ARG A 153 26.50 17.66 -12.61
CA ARG A 153 25.88 18.99 -12.41
C ARG A 153 24.43 18.89 -11.92
N PHE A 154 23.87 17.70 -11.87
CA PHE A 154 22.53 17.49 -11.41
C PHE A 154 22.46 17.67 -9.89
N GLN A 155 21.60 18.57 -9.43
CA GLN A 155 21.31 18.74 -8.00
C GLN A 155 20.26 17.71 -7.60
N ASP A 156 20.72 16.60 -7.08
CA ASP A 156 19.82 15.50 -6.68
C ASP A 156 19.25 15.76 -5.29
N TYR A 157 17.93 15.76 -5.18
CA TYR A 157 17.22 15.89 -3.93
C TYR A 157 16.81 14.51 -3.41
N HIS A 158 17.09 14.24 -2.14
CA HIS A 158 16.82 12.97 -1.47
C HIS A 158 15.79 13.15 -0.37
N ILE A 159 14.92 12.16 -0.21
CA ILE A 159 14.01 12.06 0.93
C ILE A 159 14.38 10.89 1.82
N GLU A 160 14.22 11.09 3.11
CA GLU A 160 14.31 10.08 4.13
C GLU A 160 12.95 9.43 4.35
N VAL A 161 12.82 8.11 4.16
CA VAL A 161 11.57 7.38 4.35
C VAL A 161 11.74 6.34 5.43
N ILE A 162 11.01 6.50 6.52
CA ILE A 162 10.97 5.57 7.65
C ILE A 162 9.79 4.64 7.51
N GLU A 163 10.04 3.37 7.31
CA GLU A 163 9.05 2.33 7.10
C GLU A 163 8.74 1.60 8.42
N LEU A 164 7.83 2.13 9.25
CA LEU A 164 7.56 1.66 10.62
C LEU A 164 7.24 0.17 10.72
N ALA A 165 6.45 -0.37 9.80
CA ALA A 165 6.09 -1.79 9.79
C ALA A 165 7.26 -2.73 9.46
N TRP A 166 8.37 -2.18 8.94
CA TRP A 166 9.50 -2.93 8.39
C TRP A 166 10.77 -2.81 9.22
N LEU A 167 10.70 -2.11 10.35
CA LEU A 167 11.77 -2.04 11.33
C LEU A 167 12.13 -3.44 11.84
N SER A 168 13.40 -3.68 12.17
CA SER A 168 13.87 -4.91 12.80
C SER A 168 13.37 -5.02 14.25
N ASP A 169 13.48 -6.21 14.85
CA ASP A 169 13.14 -6.40 16.26
C ASP A 169 14.01 -5.52 17.16
N GLU A 170 15.31 -5.45 16.85
CA GLU A 170 16.28 -4.63 17.58
C GLU A 170 15.95 -3.13 17.48
N GLN A 171 15.51 -2.67 16.30
CA GLN A 171 15.09 -1.29 16.11
C GLN A 171 13.83 -0.99 16.93
N ILE A 172 12.82 -1.88 16.88
CA ILE A 172 11.58 -1.71 17.65
C ILE A 172 11.83 -1.74 19.16
N GLU A 173 12.74 -2.61 19.64
CA GLU A 173 13.05 -2.68 21.08
C GLU A 173 13.63 -1.38 21.63
N ARG A 174 14.33 -0.61 20.82
CA ARG A 174 14.91 0.69 21.21
C ARG A 174 13.91 1.84 21.19
N LEU A 175 12.78 1.67 20.47
CA LEU A 175 11.73 2.70 20.43
C LEU A 175 11.05 2.83 21.80
N THR A 176 10.52 4.02 22.08
CA THR A 176 9.80 4.35 23.30
C THR A 176 8.39 4.87 23.01
N GLY A 177 7.58 5.04 24.04
CA GLY A 177 6.28 5.69 23.99
C GLY A 177 5.33 5.16 22.91
N ASP A 178 4.53 6.06 22.38
CA ASP A 178 3.49 5.71 21.39
C ASP A 178 4.06 5.38 20.01
N LEU A 179 5.30 5.82 19.70
CA LEU A 179 6.00 5.39 18.49
C LEU A 179 6.28 3.89 18.51
N LYS A 180 6.74 3.34 19.66
CA LYS A 180 6.90 1.89 19.83
C LYS A 180 5.59 1.14 19.68
N VAL A 181 4.52 1.65 20.27
CA VAL A 181 3.17 1.06 20.15
C VAL A 181 2.77 0.93 18.67
N LEU A 182 2.95 2.00 17.89
CA LEU A 182 2.63 1.99 16.46
C LEU A 182 3.51 1.02 15.67
N ALA A 183 4.82 1.04 15.90
CA ALA A 183 5.76 0.15 15.19
C ALA A 183 5.46 -1.33 15.48
N VAL A 184 5.22 -1.70 16.74
CA VAL A 184 4.83 -3.05 17.14
C VAL A 184 3.51 -3.46 16.49
N PHE A 185 2.52 -2.58 16.54
CA PHE A 185 1.21 -2.84 15.93
C PHE A 185 1.34 -3.11 14.41
N LEU A 186 1.95 -2.20 13.67
CA LEU A 186 2.10 -2.30 12.22
C LEU A 186 2.92 -3.54 11.81
N ARG A 187 3.97 -3.86 12.57
CA ARG A 187 4.76 -5.07 12.35
C ARG A 187 3.93 -6.34 12.56
N LYS A 188 3.14 -6.41 13.66
CA LYS A 188 2.26 -7.56 13.91
C LYS A 188 1.19 -7.70 12.82
N MET A 189 0.63 -6.60 12.35
CA MET A 189 -0.29 -6.59 11.19
C MET A 189 0.40 -7.17 9.94
N ARG A 190 1.61 -6.73 9.63
CA ARG A 190 2.40 -7.25 8.50
C ARG A 190 2.68 -8.74 8.61
N LEU A 191 3.06 -9.21 9.80
CA LEU A 191 3.40 -10.62 10.06
C LEU A 191 2.17 -11.50 10.28
N LYS A 192 0.96 -10.90 10.34
CA LYS A 192 -0.29 -11.59 10.69
C LYS A 192 -0.24 -12.27 12.06
N GLN A 193 0.53 -11.71 12.99
CA GLN A 193 0.72 -12.18 14.36
C GLN A 193 -0.13 -11.35 15.32
N LEU A 194 -1.44 -11.56 15.32
CA LEU A 194 -2.41 -10.75 16.07
C LEU A 194 -2.66 -11.27 17.50
N ASN A 195 -1.75 -12.05 18.04
CA ASN A 195 -1.76 -12.61 19.40
C ASN A 195 -0.54 -12.11 20.20
N ASP A 196 -0.53 -12.37 21.49
CA ASP A 196 0.57 -12.06 22.41
C ASP A 196 1.00 -10.58 22.38
N TRP A 197 0.05 -9.70 22.62
CA TRP A 197 0.30 -8.27 22.61
C TRP A 197 1.12 -7.84 23.83
N PRO A 198 2.21 -7.06 23.66
CA PRO A 198 3.01 -6.61 24.78
C PRO A 198 2.25 -5.58 25.65
N LYS A 199 2.57 -5.54 26.95
CA LYS A 199 2.01 -4.57 27.90
C LYS A 199 2.62 -3.19 27.74
N LEU A 200 2.58 -2.62 26.52
CA LEU A 200 3.03 -1.27 26.23
C LEU A 200 1.93 -0.28 26.62
N LYS A 201 2.29 0.72 27.41
CA LYS A 201 1.38 1.80 27.80
C LYS A 201 1.17 2.74 26.61
N ILE A 202 -0.08 3.10 26.36
CA ILE A 202 -0.47 4.11 25.38
C ILE A 202 -0.66 5.43 26.12
N THR A 203 0.05 6.46 25.69
CA THR A 203 0.02 7.80 26.33
C THR A 203 -1.12 8.62 25.77
N TYR A 204 -1.19 8.76 24.44
CA TYR A 204 -2.23 9.54 23.73
C TYR A 204 -3.28 8.60 23.13
N VAL A 205 -4.04 7.95 24.03
CA VAL A 205 -5.00 6.90 23.63
C VAL A 205 -5.97 7.34 22.52
N PRO A 206 -6.64 8.49 22.60
CA PRO A 206 -7.58 8.92 21.56
C PRO A 206 -6.91 9.14 20.20
N GLU A 207 -5.70 9.67 20.19
CA GLU A 207 -4.92 9.95 18.99
C GLU A 207 -4.42 8.66 18.36
N VAL A 208 -3.84 7.75 19.16
CA VAL A 208 -3.38 6.43 18.71
C VAL A 208 -4.55 5.63 18.15
N LEU A 209 -5.68 5.54 18.86
CA LEU A 209 -6.87 4.83 18.38
C LEU A 209 -7.41 5.45 17.08
N GLY A 210 -7.42 6.78 16.99
CA GLY A 210 -7.81 7.49 15.78
C GLY A 210 -6.91 7.12 14.59
N LEU A 211 -5.60 7.10 14.80
CA LEU A 211 -4.63 6.73 13.79
C LEU A 211 -4.76 5.25 13.37
N LEU A 212 -4.90 4.33 14.33
CA LEU A 212 -5.10 2.91 14.05
C LEU A 212 -6.39 2.66 13.25
N HIS A 213 -7.47 3.39 13.55
CA HIS A 213 -8.70 3.34 12.75
C HIS A 213 -8.46 3.75 11.31
N GLU A 214 -7.77 4.87 11.08
CA GLU A 214 -7.50 5.38 9.72
C GLU A 214 -6.57 4.45 8.90
N ILE A 215 -5.58 3.85 9.55
CA ILE A 215 -4.64 2.94 8.86
C ILE A 215 -5.32 1.61 8.50
N THR A 216 -6.17 1.08 9.39
CA THR A 216 -6.73 -0.27 9.25
C THR A 216 -8.17 -0.30 8.74
N GLY A 217 -8.91 0.80 8.87
CA GLY A 217 -10.34 0.85 8.60
C GLY A 217 -11.22 0.13 9.65
N HIS A 218 -10.65 -0.35 10.76
CA HIS A 218 -11.41 -1.11 11.76
C HIS A 218 -12.23 -0.19 12.67
N GLU A 219 -13.55 -0.29 12.59
CA GLU A 219 -14.51 0.51 13.38
C GLU A 219 -14.35 0.35 14.90
N ARG A 220 -13.79 -0.76 15.38
CA ARG A 220 -13.54 -0.99 16.81
C ARG A 220 -12.68 0.10 17.44
N PHE A 221 -11.65 0.60 16.75
CA PHE A 221 -10.78 1.66 17.28
C PHE A 221 -11.55 2.95 17.49
N LYS A 222 -12.56 3.22 16.67
CA LYS A 222 -13.48 4.33 16.84
C LYS A 222 -14.39 4.16 18.05
N GLN A 223 -14.91 2.94 18.26
CA GLN A 223 -15.74 2.60 19.41
C GLN A 223 -14.94 2.70 20.72
N GLU A 224 -13.73 2.12 20.78
CA GLU A 224 -12.84 2.20 21.95
C GLU A 224 -12.41 3.64 22.26
N LYS A 225 -12.21 4.48 21.25
CA LYS A 225 -11.95 5.91 21.44
C LYS A 225 -13.10 6.60 22.16
N CYS A 226 -14.35 6.30 21.82
CA CYS A 226 -15.53 6.84 22.50
C CYS A 226 -15.64 6.31 23.95
N ASN A 227 -15.35 5.03 24.14
CA ASN A 227 -15.38 4.40 25.46
C ASN A 227 -14.30 4.99 26.38
N PHE A 228 -13.09 5.22 25.85
CA PHE A 228 -11.97 5.80 26.60
C PHE A 228 -12.25 7.23 27.06
N ALA A 229 -12.86 8.05 26.19
CA ALA A 229 -13.23 9.42 26.54
C ALA A 229 -14.16 9.49 27.79
N ASN A 230 -14.92 8.42 28.04
CA ASN A 230 -15.83 8.33 29.17
C ASN A 230 -15.17 7.74 30.45
N LEU A 231 -14.02 7.07 30.37
CA LEU A 231 -13.48 6.24 31.45
C LEU A 231 -12.17 6.74 32.06
N GLN A 232 -11.44 7.68 31.45
CA GLN A 232 -10.15 8.25 31.90
C GLN A 232 -9.15 7.23 32.47
N ARG A 233 -9.09 6.02 31.91
CA ARG A 233 -8.19 4.94 32.36
C ARG A 233 -6.92 4.94 31.52
N SER A 234 -5.77 4.61 32.16
CA SER A 234 -4.57 4.25 31.39
C SER A 234 -4.88 2.97 30.59
N MET A 235 -4.48 2.93 29.34
CA MET A 235 -4.69 1.80 28.44
C MET A 235 -3.33 1.25 28.02
N THR A 236 -3.21 -0.07 28.00
CA THR A 236 -2.07 -0.74 27.39
C THR A 236 -2.48 -1.36 26.06
N MET A 237 -1.47 -1.69 25.25
CA MET A 237 -1.69 -2.41 23.99
C MET A 237 -2.38 -3.76 24.24
N CYS A 238 -2.00 -4.47 25.31
CA CYS A 238 -2.63 -5.71 25.73
C CYS A 238 -4.13 -5.50 26.06
N ASP A 239 -4.48 -4.46 26.85
CA ASP A 239 -5.90 -4.16 27.17
C ASP A 239 -6.73 -3.86 25.93
N LEU A 240 -6.12 -3.23 24.94
CA LEU A 240 -6.78 -2.88 23.68
C LEU A 240 -7.08 -4.11 22.81
N PHE A 241 -6.18 -5.11 22.81
CA PHE A 241 -6.23 -6.22 21.85
C PHE A 241 -6.68 -7.56 22.47
N GLU A 242 -6.34 -7.88 23.72
CA GLU A 242 -6.71 -9.17 24.33
C GLU A 242 -8.23 -9.34 24.53
N LYS A 243 -8.95 -8.27 24.81
CA LYS A 243 -10.41 -8.32 24.94
C LYS A 243 -11.15 -8.60 23.63
N HIS A 244 -10.49 -8.54 22.51
CA HIS A 244 -11.10 -8.58 21.18
C HIS A 244 -10.42 -9.53 20.19
N ASP A 245 -9.44 -10.33 20.62
CA ASP A 245 -8.74 -11.29 19.76
C ASP A 245 -9.68 -12.25 19.02
N SER A 246 -10.76 -12.68 19.67
CA SER A 246 -11.76 -13.53 19.03
C SER A 246 -12.45 -12.83 17.85
N ALA A 247 -12.79 -11.56 17.97
CA ALA A 247 -13.46 -10.79 16.91
C ALA A 247 -12.53 -10.49 15.73
N LEU A 248 -11.24 -10.18 15.99
CA LEU A 248 -10.24 -9.95 14.93
C LEU A 248 -9.87 -11.22 14.17
N ILE A 249 -9.73 -12.33 14.88
CA ILE A 249 -9.48 -13.64 14.28
C ILE A 249 -10.68 -14.04 13.43
N GLU A 250 -11.89 -13.74 13.87
CA GLU A 250 -13.11 -14.04 13.13
C GLU A 250 -13.27 -13.13 11.90
N GLU A 251 -12.97 -11.85 12.03
CA GLU A 251 -13.00 -10.89 10.90
C GLU A 251 -11.87 -11.16 9.90
N GLY A 252 -10.65 -11.46 10.38
CA GLY A 252 -9.53 -11.87 9.52
C GLY A 252 -9.81 -13.20 8.80
N LYS A 253 -10.46 -14.17 9.48
CA LYS A 253 -10.94 -15.42 8.87
C LYS A 253 -12.02 -15.14 7.82
N LYS A 254 -12.95 -14.24 8.11
CA LYS A 254 -14.02 -13.85 7.17
C LYS A 254 -13.46 -13.16 5.93
N LEU A 255 -12.56 -12.19 6.09
CA LEU A 255 -11.88 -11.51 4.97
C LEU A 255 -11.05 -12.51 4.14
N GLY A 256 -10.25 -13.37 4.79
CA GLY A 256 -9.49 -14.40 4.11
C GLY A 256 -10.37 -15.45 3.41
N LEU A 257 -11.54 -15.77 3.99
CA LEU A 257 -12.51 -16.68 3.37
C LEU A 257 -13.19 -16.02 2.15
N ASP A 258 -13.54 -14.74 2.24
CA ASP A 258 -14.18 -14.01 1.16
C ASP A 258 -13.20 -13.74 -0.01
N GLU A 259 -11.94 -13.40 0.28
CA GLU A 259 -10.88 -13.31 -0.73
C GLU A 259 -10.58 -14.67 -1.36
N GLY A 260 -10.47 -15.73 -0.55
CA GLY A 260 -10.26 -17.09 -1.04
C GLY A 260 -11.42 -17.61 -1.91
N LYS A 261 -12.66 -17.30 -1.54
CA LYS A 261 -13.84 -17.61 -2.37
C LYS A 261 -13.83 -16.85 -3.69
N LYS A 262 -13.50 -15.56 -3.65
CA LYS A 262 -13.45 -14.72 -4.85
C LYS A 262 -12.38 -15.20 -5.82
N LEU A 263 -11.18 -15.50 -5.31
CA LEU A 263 -10.09 -16.06 -6.11
C LEU A 263 -10.44 -17.45 -6.65
N GLY A 264 -11.01 -18.32 -5.81
CA GLY A 264 -11.41 -19.67 -6.21
C GLY A 264 -12.53 -19.68 -7.25
N LEU A 265 -13.51 -18.74 -7.17
CA LEU A 265 -14.54 -18.57 -8.19
C LEU A 265 -13.93 -18.06 -9.50
N ASP A 266 -13.07 -17.06 -9.48
CA ASP A 266 -12.44 -16.48 -10.66
C ASP A 266 -11.52 -17.50 -11.39
N GLU A 267 -10.72 -18.26 -10.61
CA GLU A 267 -9.91 -19.34 -11.17
C GLU A 267 -10.76 -20.52 -11.67
N GLY A 268 -11.81 -20.89 -10.93
CA GLY A 268 -12.73 -21.95 -11.32
C GLY A 268 -13.49 -21.62 -12.60
N GLU A 269 -13.95 -20.38 -12.75
CA GLU A 269 -14.63 -19.90 -13.95
C GLU A 269 -13.68 -19.91 -15.17
N LYS A 270 -12.45 -19.40 -15.01
CA LYS A 270 -11.43 -19.40 -16.07
C LYS A 270 -11.05 -20.82 -16.51
N LEU A 271 -10.86 -21.72 -15.54
CA LEU A 271 -10.55 -23.13 -15.81
C LEU A 271 -11.74 -23.87 -16.46
N GLY A 272 -12.96 -23.62 -15.97
CA GLY A 272 -14.19 -24.19 -16.51
C GLY A 272 -14.42 -23.75 -17.96
N LEU A 273 -14.27 -22.44 -18.23
CA LEU A 273 -14.40 -21.88 -19.56
C LEU A 273 -13.35 -22.44 -20.55
N ALA A 274 -12.09 -22.55 -20.09
CA ALA A 274 -11.00 -23.09 -20.91
C ALA A 274 -11.21 -24.58 -21.23
N LYS A 275 -11.63 -25.39 -20.23
CA LYS A 275 -11.95 -26.82 -20.44
C LYS A 275 -13.18 -27.02 -21.31
N GLY A 276 -14.25 -26.29 -21.07
CA GLY A 276 -15.46 -26.35 -21.86
C GLY A 276 -15.22 -25.99 -23.31
N LYS A 277 -14.47 -24.91 -23.57
CA LYS A 277 -14.10 -24.50 -24.95
C LYS A 277 -13.22 -25.55 -25.64
N LYS A 278 -12.29 -26.18 -24.94
CA LYS A 278 -11.47 -27.25 -25.53
C LYS A 278 -12.30 -28.50 -25.86
N LEU A 279 -13.12 -28.97 -24.91
CA LEU A 279 -14.02 -30.12 -25.14
C LEU A 279 -15.00 -29.89 -26.29
N GLY A 280 -15.67 -28.72 -26.29
CA GLY A 280 -16.60 -28.38 -27.37
C GLY A 280 -15.92 -28.27 -28.73
N LEU A 281 -14.66 -27.79 -28.78
CA LEU A 281 -13.91 -27.74 -30.05
C LEU A 281 -13.51 -29.13 -30.53
N ASP A 282 -13.08 -30.02 -29.61
CA ASP A 282 -12.68 -31.38 -29.97
C ASP A 282 -13.87 -32.24 -30.37
N GLU A 283 -15.00 -32.12 -29.67
CA GLU A 283 -16.28 -32.79 -30.05
C GLU A 283 -16.83 -32.27 -31.35
N GLY A 284 -16.84 -30.93 -31.54
CA GLY A 284 -17.32 -30.34 -32.80
C GLY A 284 -16.47 -30.73 -34.02
N LYS A 285 -15.14 -30.79 -33.83
CA LYS A 285 -14.24 -31.30 -34.91
C LYS A 285 -14.47 -32.76 -35.21
N LYS A 286 -14.72 -33.61 -34.22
CA LYS A 286 -14.98 -35.04 -34.44
C LYS A 286 -16.30 -35.27 -35.16
N LEU A 287 -17.37 -34.61 -34.72
CA LEU A 287 -18.67 -34.66 -35.34
C LEU A 287 -18.62 -34.16 -36.80
N GLY A 288 -18.03 -32.98 -37.05
CA GLY A 288 -17.91 -32.42 -38.38
C GLY A 288 -17.04 -33.29 -39.33
N LEU A 289 -16.02 -33.98 -38.80
CA LEU A 289 -15.21 -34.92 -39.59
C LEU A 289 -15.99 -36.18 -39.96
N ASP A 290 -16.82 -36.72 -39.06
CA ASP A 290 -17.61 -37.91 -39.29
C ASP A 290 -18.81 -37.62 -40.21
N GLU A 291 -19.47 -36.47 -40.03
CA GLU A 291 -20.50 -35.99 -40.95
C GLU A 291 -19.95 -35.74 -42.34
N GLY A 292 -18.82 -35.03 -42.48
CA GLY A 292 -18.18 -34.77 -43.75
C GLY A 292 -17.73 -36.06 -44.47
N LYS A 293 -17.27 -37.07 -43.75
CA LYS A 293 -16.97 -38.38 -44.35
C LYS A 293 -18.20 -39.09 -44.88
N THR A 294 -19.31 -39.02 -44.10
CA THR A 294 -20.57 -39.67 -44.48
C THR A 294 -21.19 -38.94 -45.66
N GLU A 295 -21.16 -37.62 -45.73
CA GLU A 295 -21.64 -36.85 -46.89
C GLU A 295 -20.78 -37.11 -48.12
N MET A 296 -19.45 -37.15 -47.99
CA MET A 296 -18.55 -37.46 -49.08
C MET A 296 -18.79 -38.88 -49.59
N ALA A 297 -18.88 -39.88 -48.72
CA ALA A 297 -19.22 -41.24 -49.06
C ALA A 297 -20.56 -41.36 -49.81
N SER A 298 -21.57 -40.67 -49.32
CA SER A 298 -22.90 -40.62 -49.96
C SER A 298 -22.87 -39.94 -51.32
N SER A 299 -22.10 -38.85 -51.49
CA SER A 299 -21.92 -38.17 -52.76
C SER A 299 -21.17 -39.07 -53.78
N ILE A 300 -20.14 -39.76 -53.38
CA ILE A 300 -19.44 -40.72 -54.23
C ILE A 300 -20.36 -41.90 -54.59
N ALA A 301 -21.14 -42.42 -53.65
CA ALA A 301 -22.07 -43.48 -53.88
C ALA A 301 -23.12 -43.10 -54.95
N ARG A 302 -23.71 -41.88 -54.87
CA ARG A 302 -24.65 -41.38 -55.90
C ARG A 302 -24.03 -41.32 -57.28
N ASN A 303 -22.78 -40.87 -57.39
CA ASN A 303 -22.08 -40.83 -58.67
C ASN A 303 -21.84 -42.25 -59.25
N LEU A 304 -21.46 -43.21 -58.38
CA LEU A 304 -21.23 -44.59 -58.79
C LEU A 304 -22.58 -45.32 -59.19
N ILE A 305 -23.66 -45.02 -58.47
CA ILE A 305 -25.00 -45.46 -58.83
C ILE A 305 -25.40 -44.96 -60.25
N ALA A 306 -25.15 -43.69 -60.55
CA ALA A 306 -25.38 -43.10 -61.86
C ALA A 306 -24.57 -43.76 -62.96
N MET A 307 -23.39 -44.29 -62.63
CA MET A 307 -22.56 -45.06 -63.58
C MET A 307 -22.98 -46.52 -63.68
N ARG A 308 -24.05 -46.95 -63.00
CA ARG A 308 -24.62 -48.29 -63.02
C ARG A 308 -23.65 -49.39 -62.47
N MET A 309 -22.82 -49.03 -61.49
CA MET A 309 -22.00 -49.99 -60.85
C MET A 309 -22.80 -50.92 -59.91
N PRO A 310 -22.38 -52.17 -59.70
CA PRO A 310 -23.02 -53.10 -58.72
C PRO A 310 -23.03 -52.55 -57.33
N GLU A 311 -24.10 -52.73 -56.54
CA GLU A 311 -24.28 -52.21 -55.17
C GLU A 311 -23.14 -52.69 -54.21
N ASP A 312 -22.72 -53.94 -54.33
CA ASP A 312 -21.64 -54.52 -53.54
C ASP A 312 -20.29 -53.79 -53.77
N ASP A 313 -20.03 -53.37 -55.01
CA ASP A 313 -18.79 -52.68 -55.35
C ASP A 313 -18.84 -51.21 -54.91
N ILE A 314 -20.02 -50.61 -54.93
CA ILE A 314 -20.26 -49.27 -54.38
C ILE A 314 -20.08 -49.27 -52.85
N ALA A 315 -20.65 -50.28 -52.17
CA ALA A 315 -20.49 -50.43 -50.72
C ALA A 315 -19.00 -50.60 -50.33
N LYS A 316 -18.25 -51.40 -51.06
CA LYS A 316 -16.80 -51.56 -50.83
C LYS A 316 -16.00 -50.29 -51.09
N ALA A 317 -16.35 -49.54 -52.15
CA ALA A 317 -15.62 -48.32 -52.54
C ALA A 317 -15.89 -47.15 -51.60
N THR A 318 -17.09 -47.04 -50.99
CA THR A 318 -17.53 -45.90 -50.19
C THR A 318 -17.48 -46.20 -48.67
N GLY A 319 -17.45 -47.46 -48.27
CA GLY A 319 -17.55 -47.88 -46.86
C GLY A 319 -18.94 -47.79 -46.30
N LEU A 320 -19.96 -47.48 -47.13
CA LEU A 320 -21.38 -47.50 -46.76
C LEU A 320 -21.92 -48.93 -46.71
N SER A 321 -22.93 -49.16 -45.88
CA SER A 321 -23.65 -50.44 -45.91
C SER A 321 -24.49 -50.57 -47.18
N ILE A 322 -24.78 -51.82 -47.60
CA ILE A 322 -25.59 -52.08 -48.75
C ILE A 322 -26.97 -51.43 -48.64
N ASP A 323 -27.58 -51.45 -47.43
CA ASP A 323 -28.85 -50.80 -47.16
C ASP A 323 -28.76 -49.25 -47.35
N GLN A 324 -27.66 -48.63 -46.99
CA GLN A 324 -27.40 -47.20 -47.19
C GLN A 324 -27.23 -46.89 -48.72
N VAL A 325 -26.55 -47.75 -49.46
CA VAL A 325 -26.40 -47.59 -50.90
C VAL A 325 -27.75 -47.70 -51.58
N GLN A 326 -28.58 -48.68 -51.24
CA GLN A 326 -29.91 -48.88 -51.71
C GLN A 326 -30.83 -47.71 -51.40
N ALA A 327 -30.78 -47.18 -50.20
CA ALA A 327 -31.54 -45.98 -49.83
C ALA A 327 -31.16 -44.74 -50.67
N LEU A 328 -29.88 -44.62 -51.06
CA LEU A 328 -29.45 -43.54 -52.00
C LEU A 328 -29.83 -43.77 -53.48
N ALA A 329 -30.14 -44.99 -53.84
CA ALA A 329 -30.59 -45.34 -55.25
C ALA A 329 -32.09 -45.10 -55.45
N VAL A 330 -32.89 -45.04 -54.42
CA VAL A 330 -34.34 -44.85 -54.43
C VAL A 330 -34.74 -43.37 -54.27
N GLY A 331 -33.90 -42.52 -53.85
CA GLY A 331 -34.11 -41.07 -53.68
C GLY A 331 -33.44 -40.26 -54.81
#